data_3500062933560ae2d13f0cde51b02148
#
_entry.id   3500062933560ae2d13f0cde51b02148
#
_cell.length_a   1.000
_cell.length_b   1.000
_cell.length_c   1.000
_cell.angle_alpha   90.00
_cell.angle_beta   90.00
_cell.angle_gamma   90.00
#
_symmetry.space_group_name_H-M   'P 1'
#
loop_
_entity.id
_entity.type
_entity.pdbx_description
1 polymer ?
#
loop_
_entity_poly.entity_id
_entity_poly.type
_entity_poly.pdbx_seq_one_letter_code
_entity_poly.pdbx_strand_id
1 'polypeptide(L)'
;MQQPQHLREHYRHFQPITTRWHDNDLYGHVNNVTYYSYFDTAVNSYLIETGGLDIHHGEIVGFVVSSSCDYFESIAFPERIEVGLRIGKLGNSSVQYELAVFRKGELQACAAGRFVHVFVDRQSNQPVSIPQPLRQACLLYTSPSPRDRQK
;
A
#
# COMPACT_ATOMS: atom_id res chain seq x y z
N MET A 1 -4.32 20.82 -0.54
CA MET A 1 -5.29 20.76 0.55
C MET A 1 -5.48 19.32 0.99
N GLN A 2 -5.42 19.05 2.28
CA GLN A 2 -5.59 17.70 2.81
C GLN A 2 -7.03 17.24 2.69
N GLN A 3 -7.19 15.97 2.34
CA GLN A 3 -8.50 15.35 2.33
C GLN A 3 -8.74 14.69 3.70
N PRO A 4 -9.93 14.87 4.31
CA PRO A 4 -10.20 14.26 5.62
C PRO A 4 -10.02 12.75 5.66
N GLN A 5 -10.25 12.06 4.54
CA GLN A 5 -10.11 10.61 4.48
C GLN A 5 -8.65 10.14 4.52
N HIS A 6 -7.69 11.06 4.49
CA HIS A 6 -6.26 10.71 4.54
C HIS A 6 -5.65 11.00 5.91
N LEU A 7 -6.44 10.80 6.95
CA LEU A 7 -5.98 10.88 8.33
C LEU A 7 -5.51 9.49 8.78
N ARG A 8 -4.57 9.48 9.73
CA ARG A 8 -4.01 8.24 10.28
C ARG A 8 -5.09 7.28 10.75
N GLU A 9 -6.14 7.77 11.39
CA GLU A 9 -7.21 6.92 11.94
C GLU A 9 -7.99 6.15 10.87
N HIS A 10 -7.88 6.55 9.60
CA HIS A 10 -8.58 5.89 8.50
C HIS A 10 -7.81 4.70 7.94
N TYR A 11 -6.59 4.44 8.44
CA TYR A 11 -5.76 3.33 7.97
C TYR A 11 -5.60 2.30 9.08
N ARG A 12 -5.41 1.04 8.70
CA ARG A 12 -5.50 -0.08 9.63
C ARG A 12 -4.16 -0.73 9.94
N HIS A 13 -3.24 -0.70 9.02
CA HIS A 13 -1.92 -1.30 9.18
C HIS A 13 -0.87 -0.27 8.80
N PHE A 14 0.26 -0.26 9.54
CA PHE A 14 1.33 0.69 9.29
C PHE A 14 2.66 -0.03 9.14
N GLN A 15 3.37 0.29 8.08
CA GLN A 15 4.70 -0.23 7.80
C GLN A 15 5.71 0.88 7.98
N PRO A 16 6.61 0.79 8.98
CA PRO A 16 7.70 1.78 9.11
C PRO A 16 8.63 1.70 7.90
N ILE A 17 9.04 2.85 7.41
CA ILE A 17 9.99 2.97 6.29
C ILE A 17 11.07 3.95 6.73
N THR A 18 12.33 3.56 6.55
CA THR A 18 13.46 4.46 6.75
C THR A 18 13.79 5.11 5.42
N THR A 19 13.73 6.44 5.35
CA THR A 19 14.16 7.16 4.15
C THR A 19 15.66 7.00 3.99
N ARG A 20 16.13 7.04 2.74
CA ARG A 20 17.54 6.88 2.40
C ARG A 20 18.06 8.15 1.75
N TRP A 21 19.39 8.35 1.87
CA TRP A 21 20.02 9.52 1.28
C TRP A 21 19.67 9.71 -0.20
N HIS A 22 19.72 8.66 -0.99
CA HIS A 22 19.45 8.79 -2.43
C HIS A 22 17.96 8.68 -2.78
N ASP A 23 17.06 8.64 -1.79
CA ASP A 23 15.63 8.85 -2.06
C ASP A 23 15.37 10.30 -2.43
N ASN A 24 16.20 11.23 -1.94
CA ASN A 24 16.08 12.65 -2.30
C ASN A 24 16.56 12.90 -3.72
N ASP A 25 15.90 13.81 -4.41
CA ASP A 25 16.35 14.31 -5.70
C ASP A 25 17.19 15.59 -5.50
N LEU A 26 17.52 16.25 -6.60
CA LEU A 26 18.33 17.47 -6.57
C LEU A 26 17.66 18.63 -5.85
N TYR A 27 16.35 18.58 -5.66
CA TYR A 27 15.61 19.61 -4.95
C TYR A 27 15.60 19.39 -3.43
N GLY A 28 16.18 18.30 -2.97
CA GLY A 28 16.31 18.01 -1.54
C GLY A 28 15.08 17.33 -0.92
N HIS A 29 14.16 16.85 -1.72
CA HIS A 29 12.97 16.14 -1.26
C HIS A 29 12.91 14.76 -1.88
N VAL A 30 12.20 13.84 -1.23
CA VAL A 30 12.01 12.50 -1.77
C VAL A 30 11.39 12.61 -3.16
N ASN A 31 12.00 11.94 -4.12
CA ASN A 31 11.54 11.94 -5.50
C ASN A 31 10.15 11.32 -5.58
N ASN A 32 9.28 11.91 -6.41
CA ASN A 32 7.91 11.42 -6.59
C ASN A 32 7.86 9.93 -6.91
N VAL A 33 8.77 9.44 -7.73
CA VAL A 33 8.82 8.04 -8.13
C VAL A 33 9.08 7.12 -6.94
N THR A 34 9.84 7.60 -5.96
CA THR A 34 10.22 6.81 -4.78
C THR A 34 9.01 6.46 -3.91
N TYR A 35 7.95 7.25 -3.93
CA TYR A 35 6.73 6.96 -3.18
C TYR A 35 6.12 5.63 -3.62
N TYR A 36 6.20 5.29 -4.91
CA TYR A 36 5.70 4.02 -5.41
C TYR A 36 6.51 2.84 -4.85
N SER A 37 7.81 3.04 -4.65
CA SER A 37 8.66 2.05 -4.00
C SER A 37 8.25 1.85 -2.53
N TYR A 38 7.92 2.91 -1.83
CA TYR A 38 7.44 2.81 -0.45
C TYR A 38 6.12 2.01 -0.39
N PHE A 39 5.21 2.30 -1.32
CA PHE A 39 3.92 1.59 -1.39
C PHE A 39 4.13 0.10 -1.69
N ASP A 40 5.00 -0.18 -2.65
CA ASP A 40 5.30 -1.55 -3.04
C ASP A 40 5.90 -2.34 -1.87
N THR A 41 6.81 -1.71 -1.14
CA THR A 41 7.41 -2.33 0.05
C THR A 41 6.34 -2.62 1.11
N ALA A 42 5.46 -1.67 1.39
CA ALA A 42 4.42 -1.84 2.41
C ALA A 42 3.46 -2.96 2.04
N VAL A 43 3.01 -3.00 0.79
CA VAL A 43 2.07 -4.01 0.32
C VAL A 43 2.71 -5.40 0.38
N ASN A 44 3.92 -5.55 -0.17
CA ASN A 44 4.54 -6.86 -0.24
C ASN A 44 5.00 -7.35 1.13
N SER A 45 5.48 -6.46 2.00
CA SER A 45 5.79 -6.83 3.38
C SER A 45 4.56 -7.41 4.07
N TYR A 46 3.41 -6.78 3.89
CA TYR A 46 2.16 -7.25 4.48
C TYR A 46 1.75 -8.61 3.92
N LEU A 47 1.79 -8.77 2.60
CA LEU A 47 1.40 -10.03 1.95
C LEU A 47 2.31 -11.18 2.36
N ILE A 48 3.61 -10.93 2.47
CA ILE A 48 4.58 -11.95 2.87
C ILE A 48 4.41 -12.31 4.34
N GLU A 49 4.38 -11.31 5.22
CA GLU A 49 4.38 -11.55 6.66
C GLU A 49 3.04 -12.06 7.17
N THR A 50 1.94 -11.51 6.66
CA THR A 50 0.60 -11.85 7.15
C THR A 50 -0.11 -12.84 6.25
N GLY A 51 0.08 -12.72 4.94
CA GLY A 51 -0.61 -13.56 3.95
C GLY A 51 0.15 -14.81 3.53
N GLY A 52 1.41 -14.94 3.92
CA GLY A 52 2.21 -16.11 3.56
C GLY A 52 2.64 -16.16 2.10
N LEU A 53 2.65 -15.02 1.42
CA LEU A 53 3.06 -14.97 0.02
C LEU A 53 4.53 -15.36 -0.13
N ASP A 54 4.82 -16.34 -1.01
CA ASP A 54 6.18 -16.74 -1.33
C ASP A 54 6.55 -16.20 -2.70
N ILE A 55 7.30 -15.09 -2.72
CA ILE A 55 7.64 -14.39 -3.96
C ILE A 55 8.65 -15.14 -4.82
N HIS A 56 9.41 -16.06 -4.22
CA HIS A 56 10.47 -16.78 -4.95
C HIS A 56 10.01 -18.13 -5.49
N HIS A 57 9.23 -18.86 -4.72
CA HIS A 57 8.86 -20.24 -5.04
C HIS A 57 7.36 -20.48 -5.20
N GLY A 58 6.54 -19.50 -4.85
CA GLY A 58 5.09 -19.62 -4.95
C GLY A 58 4.62 -19.72 -6.39
N GLU A 59 3.54 -20.45 -6.61
CA GLU A 59 2.94 -20.61 -7.93
C GLU A 59 2.11 -19.39 -8.33
N ILE A 60 1.72 -18.57 -7.35
CA ILE A 60 0.84 -17.41 -7.56
C ILE A 60 1.59 -16.16 -7.11
N VAL A 61 1.55 -15.14 -7.95
CA VAL A 61 2.21 -13.85 -7.69
C VAL A 61 1.23 -12.72 -7.97
N GLY A 62 1.48 -11.56 -7.37
CA GLY A 62 0.68 -10.37 -7.62
C GLY A 62 1.41 -9.43 -8.57
N PHE A 63 0.72 -8.97 -9.60
CA PHE A 63 1.25 -7.95 -10.52
C PHE A 63 0.51 -6.64 -10.31
N VAL A 64 1.25 -5.54 -10.24
CA VAL A 64 0.67 -4.20 -10.22
C VAL A 64 0.16 -3.87 -11.61
N VAL A 65 -1.14 -3.65 -11.73
CA VAL A 65 -1.76 -3.28 -13.02
C VAL A 65 -2.19 -1.82 -13.06
N SER A 66 -2.23 -1.15 -11.91
CA SER A 66 -2.58 0.26 -11.84
C SER A 66 -2.00 0.85 -10.56
N SER A 67 -1.55 2.09 -10.62
CA SER A 67 -1.04 2.80 -9.45
C SER A 67 -1.24 4.29 -9.62
N SER A 68 -1.43 5.00 -8.51
CA SER A 68 -1.56 6.45 -8.50
C SER A 68 -1.08 7.00 -7.17
N CYS A 69 -0.71 8.27 -7.14
CA CYS A 69 -0.29 8.93 -5.91
C CYS A 69 -0.56 10.42 -6.03
N ASP A 70 -1.16 10.99 -4.99
CA ASP A 70 -1.33 12.43 -4.82
C ASP A 70 -0.41 12.89 -3.70
N TYR A 71 0.18 14.06 -3.87
CA TYR A 71 1.21 14.59 -2.96
C TYR A 71 0.68 15.84 -2.29
N PHE A 72 0.75 15.87 -0.96
CA PHE A 72 0.20 16.98 -0.16
C PHE A 72 1.32 17.81 0.48
N GLU A 73 2.35 17.13 0.99
CA GLU A 73 3.51 17.76 1.61
C GLU A 73 4.76 16.99 1.24
N SER A 74 5.87 17.70 1.08
CA SER A 74 7.16 17.06 0.76
C SER A 74 7.73 16.39 1.99
N ILE A 75 8.44 15.28 1.77
CA ILE A 75 9.25 14.61 2.79
C ILE A 75 10.69 14.55 2.28
N ALA A 76 11.64 14.38 3.20
CA ALA A 76 13.05 14.36 2.87
C ALA A 76 13.80 13.42 3.82
N PHE A 77 14.89 12.82 3.33
CA PHE A 77 15.83 12.15 4.22
C PHE A 77 16.42 13.20 5.17
N PRO A 78 16.56 12.94 6.46
CA PRO A 78 16.44 11.65 7.14
C PRO A 78 15.13 11.46 7.90
N GLU A 79 14.04 12.05 7.46
CA GLU A 79 12.77 11.87 8.16
C GLU A 79 12.37 10.40 8.21
N ARG A 80 11.73 10.01 9.32
CA ARG A 80 11.17 8.67 9.47
C ARG A 80 9.72 8.73 9.08
N ILE A 81 9.29 7.75 8.29
CA ILE A 81 7.92 7.70 7.78
C ILE A 81 7.30 6.34 8.03
N GLU A 82 5.99 6.31 7.91
CA GLU A 82 5.19 5.09 7.98
C GLU A 82 4.22 5.10 6.81
N VAL A 83 4.04 3.94 6.20
CA VAL A 83 3.02 3.79 5.16
C VAL A 83 1.82 3.10 5.78
N GLY A 84 0.69 3.80 5.78
CA GLY A 84 -0.58 3.23 6.20
C GLY A 84 -1.20 2.46 5.05
N LEU A 85 -1.83 1.34 5.37
CA LEU A 85 -2.44 0.46 4.39
C LEU A 85 -3.85 0.09 4.83
N ARG A 86 -4.77 0.09 3.88
CA ARG A 86 -6.11 -0.49 4.03
C ARG A 86 -6.52 -1.07 2.68
N ILE A 87 -7.47 -1.97 2.70
CA ILE A 87 -7.99 -2.59 1.49
C ILE A 87 -9.25 -1.84 1.08
N GLY A 88 -9.22 -1.22 -0.11
CA GLY A 88 -10.36 -0.48 -0.60
C GLY A 88 -11.35 -1.36 -1.34
N LYS A 89 -10.87 -2.37 -2.07
CA LYS A 89 -11.73 -3.23 -2.85
C LYS A 89 -11.07 -4.60 -3.00
N LEU A 90 -11.84 -5.64 -2.76
CA LEU A 90 -11.36 -7.02 -2.86
C LEU A 90 -12.22 -7.76 -3.88
N GLY A 91 -11.63 -8.12 -5.02
CA GLY A 91 -12.28 -8.89 -6.07
C GLY A 91 -11.92 -10.36 -6.02
N ASN A 92 -12.29 -11.10 -7.05
CA ASN A 92 -11.95 -12.50 -7.14
C ASN A 92 -10.45 -12.74 -7.35
N SER A 93 -9.85 -11.98 -8.26
CA SER A 93 -8.42 -12.08 -8.60
C SER A 93 -7.64 -10.82 -8.25
N SER A 94 -8.33 -9.74 -7.89
CA SER A 94 -7.72 -8.41 -7.74
C SER A 94 -7.92 -7.84 -6.34
N VAL A 95 -6.96 -7.02 -5.92
CA VAL A 95 -7.04 -6.25 -4.67
C VAL A 95 -6.66 -4.81 -4.98
N GLN A 96 -7.48 -3.88 -4.52
CA GLN A 96 -7.14 -2.46 -4.53
C GLN A 96 -6.70 -2.06 -3.13
N TYR A 97 -5.43 -1.72 -3.01
CA TYR A 97 -4.87 -1.21 -1.77
C TYR A 97 -4.95 0.30 -1.76
N GLU A 98 -5.32 0.88 -0.64
CA GLU A 98 -5.27 2.32 -0.40
C GLU A 98 -4.14 2.57 0.59
N LEU A 99 -3.24 3.47 0.23
CA LEU A 99 -1.99 3.68 0.95
C LEU A 99 -1.80 5.16 1.22
N ALA A 100 -1.12 5.47 2.32
CA ALA A 100 -0.79 6.85 2.64
C ALA A 100 0.54 6.88 3.36
N VAL A 101 1.30 7.94 3.09
CA VAL A 101 2.61 8.16 3.72
C VAL A 101 2.44 9.20 4.82
N PHE A 102 2.87 8.86 6.03
CA PHE A 102 2.84 9.74 7.19
C PHE A 102 4.25 9.93 7.72
N ARG A 103 4.59 11.14 8.14
CA ARG A 103 5.74 11.29 9.02
C ARG A 103 5.42 10.56 10.31
N LYS A 104 6.43 9.92 10.90
CA LYS A 104 6.23 9.10 12.08
C LYS A 104 5.42 9.84 13.15
N GLY A 105 4.30 9.25 13.55
CA GLY A 105 3.45 9.77 14.61
C GLY A 105 2.51 10.90 14.22
N GLU A 106 2.60 11.43 13.01
CA GLU A 106 1.71 12.52 12.60
C GLU A 106 0.36 12.02 12.12
N LEU A 107 -0.66 12.86 12.28
CA LEU A 107 -2.04 12.47 12.03
C LEU A 107 -2.46 12.61 10.57
N GLN A 108 -1.82 13.54 9.84
CA GLN A 108 -2.19 13.81 8.45
C GLN A 108 -1.18 13.22 7.50
N ALA A 109 -1.66 12.69 6.38
CA ALA A 109 -0.81 12.09 5.36
C ALA A 109 -0.06 13.16 4.59
N CYS A 110 1.18 12.85 4.21
CA CYS A 110 1.97 13.66 3.27
C CYS A 110 1.65 13.31 1.83
N ALA A 111 1.20 12.09 1.59
CA ALA A 111 0.82 11.60 0.27
C ALA A 111 -0.17 10.46 0.44
N ALA A 112 -0.98 10.22 -0.57
CA ALA A 112 -1.91 9.10 -0.57
C ALA A 112 -2.04 8.54 -1.97
N GLY A 113 -2.17 7.24 -2.06
CA GLY A 113 -2.20 6.58 -3.34
C GLY A 113 -2.96 5.28 -3.33
N ARG A 114 -2.88 4.60 -4.45
CA ARG A 114 -3.62 3.38 -4.69
C ARG A 114 -2.79 2.45 -5.57
N PHE A 115 -2.78 1.17 -5.19
CA PHE A 115 -2.22 0.10 -6.00
C PHE A 115 -3.32 -0.91 -6.27
N VAL A 116 -3.36 -1.41 -7.49
CA VAL A 116 -4.23 -2.54 -7.84
C VAL A 116 -3.34 -3.70 -8.25
N HIS A 117 -3.45 -4.81 -7.52
CA HIS A 117 -2.79 -6.07 -7.85
C HIS A 117 -3.78 -7.01 -8.52
N VAL A 118 -3.33 -7.74 -9.53
CA VAL A 118 -4.03 -8.92 -10.04
C VAL A 118 -3.14 -10.11 -9.73
N PHE A 119 -3.73 -11.13 -9.09
CA PHE A 119 -2.99 -12.37 -8.80
C PHE A 119 -3.07 -13.30 -9.98
N VAL A 120 -1.92 -13.80 -10.39
CA VAL A 120 -1.78 -14.62 -11.59
C VAL A 120 -0.98 -15.87 -11.28
N ASP A 121 -1.19 -16.90 -12.11
CA ASP A 121 -0.33 -18.05 -12.10
C ASP A 121 1.03 -17.66 -12.66
N ARG A 122 2.10 -17.99 -11.94
CA ARG A 122 3.46 -17.55 -12.29
C ARG A 122 3.89 -18.01 -13.69
N GLN A 123 3.48 -19.21 -14.08
CA GLN A 123 3.90 -19.77 -15.37
C GLN A 123 3.08 -19.25 -16.54
N SER A 124 1.76 -19.24 -16.40
CA SER A 124 0.87 -18.86 -17.50
C SER A 124 0.58 -17.36 -17.57
N ASN A 125 0.81 -16.64 -16.47
CA ASN A 125 0.46 -15.23 -16.29
C ASN A 125 -1.06 -14.97 -16.41
N GLN A 126 -1.87 -16.03 -16.23
CA GLN A 126 -3.33 -15.89 -16.27
C GLN A 126 -3.88 -15.56 -14.89
N PRO A 127 -4.90 -14.69 -14.80
CA PRO A 127 -5.51 -14.38 -13.52
C PRO A 127 -6.06 -15.63 -12.83
N VAL A 128 -5.89 -15.68 -11.51
CA VAL A 128 -6.39 -16.77 -10.69
C VAL A 128 -7.12 -16.19 -9.48
N SER A 129 -7.97 -17.01 -8.86
CA SER A 129 -8.60 -16.61 -7.61
C SER A 129 -7.55 -16.38 -6.53
N ILE A 130 -7.74 -15.36 -5.71
CA ILE A 130 -6.82 -15.03 -4.64
C ILE A 130 -6.77 -16.23 -3.66
N PRO A 131 -5.57 -16.76 -3.36
CA PRO A 131 -5.46 -17.86 -2.38
C PRO A 131 -6.04 -17.47 -1.03
N GLN A 132 -6.63 -18.43 -0.33
CA GLN A 132 -7.33 -18.19 0.93
C GLN A 132 -6.47 -17.45 1.98
N PRO A 133 -5.21 -17.82 2.23
CA PRO A 133 -4.40 -17.08 3.21
C PRO A 133 -4.23 -15.60 2.85
N LEU A 134 -4.04 -15.29 1.57
CA LEU A 134 -3.92 -13.91 1.10
C LEU A 134 -5.25 -13.18 1.21
N ARG A 135 -6.36 -13.85 0.86
CA ARG A 135 -7.69 -13.27 0.98
C ARG A 135 -8.02 -12.94 2.44
N GLN A 136 -7.70 -13.85 3.35
CA GLN A 136 -7.94 -13.61 4.78
C GLN A 136 -7.11 -12.43 5.29
N ALA A 137 -5.86 -12.33 4.87
CA ALA A 137 -5.02 -11.18 5.22
C ALA A 137 -5.65 -9.87 4.73
N CYS A 138 -6.14 -9.85 3.49
CA CYS A 138 -6.79 -8.65 2.95
C CYS A 138 -8.08 -8.30 3.70
N LEU A 139 -8.86 -9.30 4.11
CA LEU A 139 -10.10 -9.07 4.83
C LEU A 139 -9.88 -8.43 6.20
N LEU A 140 -8.73 -8.66 6.84
CA LEU A 140 -8.42 -8.06 8.14
C LEU A 140 -8.45 -6.53 8.09
N TYR A 141 -8.04 -5.94 6.96
CA TYR A 141 -7.89 -4.49 6.85
C TYR A 141 -8.72 -3.89 5.73
N THR A 142 -9.81 -4.57 5.36
CA THR A 142 -10.76 -4.04 4.39
C THR A 142 -11.50 -2.86 5.01
N SER A 143 -11.55 -1.74 4.27
CA SER A 143 -12.30 -0.56 4.70
C SER A 143 -13.79 -0.89 4.78
N PRO A 144 -14.50 -0.37 5.80
CA PRO A 144 -15.95 -0.51 5.83
C PRO A 144 -16.58 0.17 4.61
N SER A 145 -17.65 -0.39 4.09
CA SER A 145 -18.40 0.28 3.04
C SER A 145 -19.01 1.57 3.59
N PRO A 146 -19.35 2.54 2.73
CA PRO A 146 -20.05 3.73 3.21
C PRO A 146 -21.31 3.41 4.00
N ARG A 147 -22.01 2.33 3.62
CA ARG A 147 -23.21 1.88 4.34
C ARG A 147 -22.88 1.45 5.77
N ASP A 148 -21.79 0.71 5.94
CA ASP A 148 -21.37 0.24 7.27
C ASP A 148 -20.91 1.40 8.13
N ARG A 149 -20.26 2.39 7.54
CA ARG A 149 -19.78 3.57 8.27
C ARG A 149 -20.92 4.43 8.80
N GLN A 150 -22.09 4.31 8.22
CA GLN A 150 -23.28 5.08 8.65
C GLN A 150 -23.97 4.45 9.86
N LYS A 151 -23.61 3.25 10.22
CA LYS A 151 -24.14 2.58 11.41
C LYS A 151 -23.39 3.04 12.66
#